data_33fd27b8435a40a5f47a4207a7c9684d
#
_entry.id   33fd27b8435a40a5f47a4207a7c9684d
#
_cell.length_a   1.000
_cell.length_b   1.000
_cell.length_c   1.000
_cell.angle_alpha   90.00
_cell.angle_beta   90.00
_cell.angle_gamma   90.00
#
_symmetry.space_group_name_H-M   'P 1'
#
loop_
_entity.id
_entity.type
_entity.pdbx_description
1 polymer ?
#
loop_
_entity_poly.entity_id
_entity_poly.type
_entity_poly.pdbx_seq_one_letter_code
_entity_poly.pdbx_strand_id
1 'polypeptide(L)'
;YTAVISAFYPAFGTLMAVLFLRERMQLKQIVALAVALAGVIGMGYMSSAGVGATGNAVVGLLGAAACVIGWGSEAVLCAWGMRDDAVDNETALQIRETTSALAYGIVVVPLFGAWGFAVQAFPSMGTAVVAASALAGAASYLFYYKGISVIGAARGMALNITYSAWAVVFGVFLLGAMPTVLDVVCCVAIMCGTVLAAT
;
A
#
# COMPACT_ATOMS: atom_id res chain seq x y z
N TYR A 1 -6.52 15.29 -3.20
CA TYR A 1 -5.22 15.24 -3.90
C TYR A 1 -4.23 14.29 -3.24
N THR A 2 -4.17 14.21 -1.90
CA THR A 2 -3.22 13.36 -1.15
C THR A 2 -3.33 11.87 -1.53
N ALA A 3 -4.55 11.33 -1.61
CA ALA A 3 -4.79 9.94 -1.99
C ALA A 3 -4.32 9.61 -3.42
N VAL A 4 -4.47 10.57 -4.35
CA VAL A 4 -4.00 10.41 -5.73
C VAL A 4 -2.47 10.37 -5.79
N ILE A 5 -1.80 11.23 -5.02
CA ILE A 5 -0.33 11.28 -5.00
C ILE A 5 0.23 10.02 -4.35
N SER A 6 -0.33 9.58 -3.21
CA SER A 6 0.13 8.34 -2.55
C SER A 6 -0.02 7.11 -3.44
N ALA A 7 -0.98 7.09 -4.37
CA ALA A 7 -1.17 6.01 -5.33
C ALA A 7 0.01 5.81 -6.30
N PHE A 8 0.96 6.75 -6.37
CA PHE A 8 2.16 6.63 -7.21
C PHE A 8 3.28 5.77 -6.59
N TYR A 9 3.14 5.29 -5.33
CA TYR A 9 4.19 4.49 -4.68
C TYR A 9 4.63 3.25 -5.49
N PRO A 10 3.77 2.53 -6.25
CA PRO A 10 4.22 1.39 -7.02
C PRO A 10 5.06 1.79 -8.24
N ALA A 11 4.75 2.94 -8.85
CA ALA A 11 5.56 3.48 -9.94
C ALA A 11 6.95 3.90 -9.43
N PHE A 12 7.01 4.59 -8.31
CA PHE A 12 8.27 4.96 -7.66
C PHE A 12 9.08 3.73 -7.26
N GLY A 13 8.44 2.75 -6.62
CA GLY A 13 9.12 1.53 -6.21
C GLY A 13 9.58 0.68 -7.40
N THR A 14 8.79 0.62 -8.49
CA THR A 14 9.22 -0.03 -9.73
C THR A 14 10.46 0.65 -10.31
N LEU A 15 10.50 1.98 -10.34
CA LEU A 15 11.69 2.73 -10.77
C LEU A 15 12.89 2.38 -9.89
N MET A 16 12.71 2.37 -8.57
CA MET A 16 13.76 1.98 -7.61
C MET A 16 14.22 0.53 -7.83
N ALA A 17 13.30 -0.42 -8.07
CA ALA A 17 13.63 -1.81 -8.36
C ALA A 17 14.48 -1.95 -9.65
N VAL A 18 14.13 -1.22 -10.69
CA VAL A 18 14.91 -1.19 -11.93
C VAL A 18 16.30 -0.59 -11.70
N LEU A 19 16.42 0.52 -10.98
CA LEU A 19 17.68 1.21 -10.75
C LEU A 19 18.62 0.47 -9.79
N PHE A 20 18.10 0.00 -8.64
CA PHE A 20 18.92 -0.58 -7.57
C PHE A 20 19.03 -2.10 -7.63
N LEU A 21 17.92 -2.78 -7.94
CA LEU A 21 17.89 -4.24 -8.04
C LEU A 21 18.22 -4.73 -9.46
N ARG A 22 18.27 -3.81 -10.43
CA ARG A 22 18.47 -4.11 -11.87
C ARG A 22 17.40 -5.06 -12.42
N GLU A 23 16.19 -4.98 -11.88
CA GLU A 23 15.06 -5.73 -12.40
C GLU A 23 14.72 -5.25 -13.82
N ARG A 24 14.39 -6.20 -14.71
CA ARG A 24 14.01 -5.88 -16.09
C ARG A 24 12.51 -5.99 -16.25
N MET A 25 11.89 -4.93 -16.72
CA MET A 25 10.49 -4.94 -17.12
C MET A 25 10.36 -4.82 -18.63
N GLN A 26 9.46 -5.60 -19.20
CA GLN A 26 9.11 -5.49 -20.62
C GLN A 26 8.19 -4.28 -20.81
N LEU A 27 8.19 -3.71 -22.02
CA LEU A 27 7.32 -2.57 -22.33
C LEU A 27 5.82 -2.88 -22.07
N LYS A 28 5.38 -4.11 -22.37
CA LYS A 28 4.02 -4.55 -22.08
C LYS A 28 3.67 -4.44 -20.59
N GLN A 29 4.60 -4.79 -19.71
CA GLN A 29 4.43 -4.73 -18.24
C GLN A 29 4.36 -3.28 -17.74
N ILE A 30 5.17 -2.39 -18.32
CA ILE A 30 5.16 -0.96 -18.00
C ILE A 30 3.82 -0.33 -18.41
N VAL A 31 3.34 -0.65 -19.62
CA VAL A 31 2.03 -0.16 -20.09
C VAL A 31 0.89 -0.70 -19.22
N ALA A 32 0.95 -1.98 -18.87
CA ALA A 32 -0.05 -2.61 -18.01
C ALA A 32 -0.06 -1.99 -16.59
N LEU A 33 1.12 -1.71 -16.03
CA LEU A 33 1.25 -0.98 -14.77
C LEU A 33 0.66 0.44 -14.86
N ALA A 34 0.91 1.15 -15.97
CA ALA A 34 0.34 2.48 -16.18
C ALA A 34 -1.20 2.45 -16.25
N VAL A 35 -1.78 1.42 -16.86
CA VAL A 35 -3.24 1.21 -16.88
C VAL A 35 -3.78 0.96 -15.47
N ALA A 36 -3.11 0.12 -14.68
CA ALA A 36 -3.50 -0.14 -13.29
C ALA A 36 -3.44 1.14 -12.44
N LEU A 37 -2.36 1.92 -12.57
CA LEU A 37 -2.19 3.20 -11.87
C LEU A 37 -3.27 4.21 -12.26
N ALA A 38 -3.62 4.30 -13.55
CA ALA A 38 -4.72 5.16 -14.01
C ALA A 38 -6.05 4.78 -13.36
N GLY A 39 -6.32 3.47 -13.18
CA GLY A 39 -7.48 2.98 -12.45
C GLY A 39 -7.50 3.43 -10.99
N VAL A 40 -6.38 3.30 -10.27
CA VAL A 40 -6.27 3.73 -8.87
C VAL A 40 -6.43 5.25 -8.73
N ILE A 41 -5.81 6.02 -9.63
CA ILE A 41 -5.93 7.48 -9.66
C ILE A 41 -7.39 7.87 -9.89
N GLY A 42 -8.07 7.23 -10.84
CA GLY A 42 -9.49 7.45 -11.12
C GLY A 42 -10.36 7.22 -9.88
N MET A 43 -10.18 6.09 -9.19
CA MET A 43 -10.88 5.79 -7.94
C MET A 43 -10.56 6.81 -6.83
N GLY A 44 -9.29 7.18 -6.65
CA GLY A 44 -8.88 8.17 -5.65
C GLY A 44 -9.45 9.56 -5.93
N TYR A 45 -9.53 9.96 -7.19
CA TYR A 45 -10.15 11.21 -7.61
C TYR A 45 -11.65 11.24 -7.26
N MET A 46 -12.37 10.17 -7.59
CA MET A 46 -13.80 10.06 -7.30
C MET A 46 -14.09 10.06 -5.80
N SER A 47 -13.31 9.33 -5.02
CA SER A 47 -13.43 9.32 -3.56
C SER A 47 -13.14 10.68 -2.92
N SER A 48 -12.38 11.54 -3.60
CA SER A 48 -12.06 12.89 -3.15
C SER A 48 -13.07 13.94 -3.62
N ALA A 49 -13.89 13.62 -4.63
CA ALA A 49 -14.91 14.50 -5.16
C ALA A 49 -16.05 14.65 -4.14
N GLY A 50 -16.18 15.82 -3.54
CA GLY A 50 -17.20 16.10 -2.52
C GLY A 50 -16.66 16.22 -1.09
N VAL A 51 -15.42 15.86 -0.84
CA VAL A 51 -14.76 16.14 0.44
C VAL A 51 -14.08 17.50 0.34
N GLY A 52 -14.61 18.49 1.06
CA GLY A 52 -13.98 19.81 1.17
C GLY A 52 -12.55 19.68 1.70
N ALA A 53 -11.62 20.43 1.10
CA ALA A 53 -10.22 20.46 1.54
C ALA A 53 -10.15 21.07 2.95
N THR A 54 -10.10 20.22 3.96
CA THR A 54 -9.86 20.63 5.36
C THR A 54 -8.40 20.37 5.69
N GLY A 55 -7.65 21.41 6.04
CA GLY A 55 -6.27 21.28 6.47
C GLY A 55 -5.24 22.01 5.59
N ASN A 56 -3.99 21.88 5.96
CA ASN A 56 -2.87 22.51 5.25
C ASN A 56 -2.45 21.66 4.05
N ALA A 57 -2.67 22.17 2.84
CA ALA A 57 -2.35 21.47 1.59
C ALA A 57 -0.86 21.09 1.48
N VAL A 58 0.05 21.92 2.02
CA VAL A 58 1.49 21.65 1.99
C VAL A 58 1.83 20.44 2.87
N VAL A 59 1.27 20.39 4.08
CA VAL A 59 1.47 19.24 4.99
C VAL A 59 0.92 17.95 4.37
N GLY A 60 -0.26 18.03 3.74
CA GLY A 60 -0.85 16.89 3.02
C GLY A 60 0.03 16.41 1.85
N LEU A 61 0.59 17.34 1.09
CA LEU A 61 1.49 17.03 -0.02
C LEU A 61 2.79 16.38 0.45
N LEU A 62 3.42 16.93 1.49
CA LEU A 62 4.63 16.36 2.08
C LEU A 62 4.38 14.97 2.67
N GLY A 63 3.25 14.78 3.36
CA GLY A 63 2.84 13.48 3.87
C GLY A 63 2.63 12.45 2.76
N ALA A 64 1.97 12.83 1.67
CA ALA A 64 1.78 11.96 0.51
C ALA A 64 3.11 11.59 -0.17
N ALA A 65 4.02 12.56 -0.32
CA ALA A 65 5.35 12.31 -0.86
C ALA A 65 6.15 11.35 0.05
N ALA A 66 6.09 11.53 1.37
CA ALA A 66 6.71 10.62 2.33
C ALA A 66 6.14 9.19 2.23
N CYS A 67 4.81 9.03 2.04
CA CYS A 67 4.19 7.74 1.78
C CYS A 67 4.71 7.08 0.50
N VAL A 68 4.82 7.83 -0.60
CA VAL A 68 5.34 7.31 -1.88
C VAL A 68 6.76 6.81 -1.72
N ILE A 69 7.62 7.61 -1.08
CA ILE A 69 9.02 7.23 -0.84
C ILE A 69 9.09 6.03 0.11
N GLY A 70 8.37 6.06 1.22
CA GLY A 70 8.40 5.01 2.24
C GLY A 70 7.93 3.66 1.68
N TRP A 71 6.73 3.60 1.13
CA TRP A 71 6.16 2.34 0.62
C TRP A 71 6.84 1.85 -0.66
N GLY A 72 7.24 2.76 -1.55
CA GLY A 72 7.94 2.37 -2.77
C GLY A 72 9.35 1.84 -2.49
N SER A 73 10.07 2.40 -1.51
CA SER A 73 11.39 1.90 -1.10
C SER A 73 11.31 0.64 -0.24
N GLU A 74 10.24 0.43 0.54
CA GLU A 74 10.04 -0.76 1.38
C GLU A 74 10.19 -2.04 0.56
N ALA A 75 9.46 -2.19 -0.54
CA ALA A 75 9.50 -3.39 -1.36
C ALA A 75 10.90 -3.67 -1.94
N VAL A 76 11.63 -2.61 -2.30
CA VAL A 76 13.00 -2.72 -2.83
C VAL A 76 13.98 -3.13 -1.74
N LEU A 77 13.87 -2.53 -0.54
CA LEU A 77 14.69 -2.89 0.62
C LEU A 77 14.43 -4.33 1.06
N CYS A 78 13.17 -4.77 1.08
CA CYS A 78 12.82 -6.14 1.40
C CYS A 78 13.37 -7.13 0.37
N ALA A 79 13.21 -6.84 -0.93
CA ALA A 79 13.79 -7.68 -1.98
C ALA A 79 15.31 -7.75 -1.89
N TRP A 80 15.96 -6.63 -1.56
CA TRP A 80 17.40 -6.59 -1.35
C TRP A 80 17.84 -7.40 -0.12
N GLY A 81 17.14 -7.25 1.00
CA GLY A 81 17.45 -7.95 2.25
C GLY A 81 17.19 -9.46 2.19
N MET A 82 16.25 -9.89 1.36
CA MET A 82 15.95 -11.32 1.14
C MET A 82 16.81 -11.97 0.03
N ARG A 83 17.74 -11.22 -0.59
CA ARG A 83 18.68 -11.81 -1.54
C ARG A 83 19.62 -12.78 -0.82
N ASP A 84 20.03 -13.77 -1.58
CA ASP A 84 21.03 -14.76 -1.13
C ASP A 84 20.60 -15.61 0.09
N ASP A 85 19.28 -15.71 0.33
CA ASP A 85 18.67 -16.46 1.44
C ASP A 85 19.19 -16.05 2.83
N ALA A 86 19.77 -14.85 2.94
CA ALA A 86 20.31 -14.34 4.21
C ALA A 86 19.20 -14.03 5.23
N VAL A 87 18.03 -13.60 4.73
CA VAL A 87 16.83 -13.31 5.54
C VAL A 87 15.63 -13.88 4.81
N ASP A 88 14.87 -14.73 5.50
CA ASP A 88 13.59 -15.24 4.96
C ASP A 88 12.48 -14.19 5.05
N ASN A 89 11.37 -14.45 4.38
CA ASN A 89 10.26 -13.50 4.30
C ASN A 89 9.56 -13.28 5.66
N GLU A 90 9.52 -14.28 6.52
CA GLU A 90 8.96 -14.18 7.87
C GLU A 90 9.83 -13.28 8.75
N THR A 91 11.15 -13.49 8.74
CA THR A 91 12.10 -12.66 9.48
C THR A 91 12.11 -11.22 8.97
N ALA A 92 12.05 -11.01 7.65
CA ALA A 92 11.97 -9.68 7.05
C ALA A 92 10.71 -8.94 7.54
N LEU A 93 9.55 -9.62 7.56
CA LEU A 93 8.32 -9.05 8.08
C LEU A 93 8.42 -8.75 9.58
N GLN A 94 8.97 -9.66 10.37
CA GLN A 94 9.16 -9.46 11.82
C GLN A 94 10.02 -8.22 12.11
N ILE A 95 11.13 -8.05 11.38
CA ILE A 95 12.01 -6.88 11.53
C ILE A 95 11.21 -5.61 11.22
N ARG A 96 10.46 -5.60 10.11
CA ARG A 96 9.65 -4.46 9.69
C ARG A 96 8.59 -4.11 10.73
N GLU A 97 7.80 -5.09 11.18
CA GLU A 97 6.73 -4.87 12.15
C GLU A 97 7.28 -4.41 13.50
N THR A 98 8.36 -5.03 13.99
CA THR A 98 9.00 -4.64 15.23
C THR A 98 9.56 -3.22 15.16
N THR A 99 10.27 -2.90 14.09
CA THR A 99 10.83 -1.55 13.88
C THR A 99 9.72 -0.50 13.79
N SER A 100 8.64 -0.80 13.09
CA SER A 100 7.47 0.09 12.99
C SER A 100 6.81 0.29 14.34
N ALA A 101 6.58 -0.78 15.10
CA ALA A 101 5.99 -0.70 16.43
C ALA A 101 6.83 0.15 17.39
N LEU A 102 8.15 -0.02 17.37
CA LEU A 102 9.07 0.79 18.17
C LEU A 102 9.07 2.26 17.71
N ALA A 103 9.13 2.52 16.41
CA ALA A 103 9.07 3.88 15.87
C ALA A 103 7.76 4.59 16.24
N TYR A 104 6.63 3.92 16.07
CA TYR A 104 5.33 4.48 16.47
C TYR A 104 5.22 4.65 17.98
N GLY A 105 5.57 3.65 18.79
CA GLY A 105 5.45 3.70 20.25
C GLY A 105 6.38 4.71 20.89
N ILE A 106 7.64 4.81 20.45
CA ILE A 106 8.65 5.64 21.10
C ILE A 106 8.72 7.07 20.52
N VAL A 107 8.40 7.23 19.20
CA VAL A 107 8.57 8.53 18.53
C VAL A 107 7.22 9.13 18.17
N VAL A 108 6.40 8.44 17.36
CA VAL A 108 5.22 9.05 16.74
C VAL A 108 4.14 9.34 17.79
N VAL A 109 3.77 8.34 18.59
CA VAL A 109 2.71 8.50 19.61
C VAL A 109 3.07 9.57 20.66
N PRO A 110 4.29 9.62 21.22
CA PRO A 110 4.70 10.69 22.11
C PRO A 110 4.73 12.06 21.45
N LEU A 111 5.24 12.17 20.20
CA LEU A 111 5.34 13.43 19.46
C LEU A 111 3.98 14.10 19.29
N PHE A 112 2.93 13.32 19.08
CA PHE A 112 1.56 13.81 18.98
C PHE A 112 0.79 13.82 20.31
N GLY A 113 1.43 13.48 21.43
CA GLY A 113 0.78 13.39 22.75
C GLY A 113 -0.38 12.38 22.80
N ALA A 114 -0.36 11.35 21.93
CA ALA A 114 -1.50 10.47 21.71
C ALA A 114 -1.62 9.29 22.69
N TRP A 115 -0.71 9.15 23.66
CA TRP A 115 -0.78 8.07 24.66
C TRP A 115 -2.08 8.11 25.48
N GLY A 116 -2.54 9.31 25.88
CA GLY A 116 -3.79 9.46 26.62
C GLY A 116 -4.99 8.93 25.83
N PHE A 117 -5.06 9.24 24.54
CA PHE A 117 -6.08 8.72 23.64
C PHE A 117 -5.97 7.19 23.48
N ALA A 118 -4.76 6.66 23.28
CA ALA A 118 -4.54 5.23 23.12
C ALA A 118 -5.00 4.43 24.35
N VAL A 119 -4.69 4.92 25.57
CA VAL A 119 -5.11 4.28 26.82
C VAL A 119 -6.64 4.36 27.01
N GLN A 120 -7.25 5.49 26.68
CA GLN A 120 -8.70 5.66 26.80
C GLN A 120 -9.48 4.83 25.77
N ALA A 121 -8.92 4.63 24.59
CA ALA A 121 -9.53 3.80 23.55
C ALA A 121 -9.55 2.31 23.91
N PHE A 122 -8.73 1.88 24.86
CA PHE A 122 -8.62 0.48 25.27
C PHE A 122 -9.29 0.23 26.64
N PRO A 123 -10.10 -0.86 26.82
CA PRO A 123 -10.62 -1.78 25.81
C PRO A 123 -11.93 -1.26 25.16
N SER A 124 -12.04 -1.38 23.87
CA SER A 124 -13.26 -1.03 23.15
C SER A 124 -13.51 -1.96 21.95
N MET A 125 -14.73 -1.98 21.42
CA MET A 125 -15.04 -2.69 20.19
C MET A 125 -14.19 -2.15 19.03
N GLY A 126 -13.92 -0.84 18.97
CA GLY A 126 -13.05 -0.23 17.99
C GLY A 126 -11.63 -0.79 18.05
N THR A 127 -11.07 -0.96 19.25
CA THR A 127 -9.75 -1.58 19.45
C THR A 127 -9.73 -3.05 19.00
N ALA A 128 -10.80 -3.80 19.23
CA ALA A 128 -10.90 -5.18 18.77
C ALA A 128 -10.92 -5.27 17.22
N VAL A 129 -11.66 -4.37 16.57
CA VAL A 129 -11.68 -4.27 15.10
C VAL A 129 -10.31 -3.89 14.54
N VAL A 130 -9.62 -2.92 15.16
CA VAL A 130 -8.26 -2.54 14.77
C VAL A 130 -7.29 -3.70 14.92
N ALA A 131 -7.36 -4.44 16.05
CA ALA A 131 -6.52 -5.62 16.27
C ALA A 131 -6.77 -6.72 15.22
N ALA A 132 -8.04 -7.02 14.92
CA ALA A 132 -8.39 -7.98 13.87
C ALA A 132 -7.87 -7.54 12.49
N SER A 133 -8.03 -6.25 12.17
CA SER A 133 -7.51 -5.68 10.92
C SER A 133 -5.98 -5.74 10.84
N ALA A 134 -5.28 -5.49 11.96
CA ALA A 134 -3.83 -5.60 12.03
C ALA A 134 -3.34 -7.03 11.81
N LEU A 135 -4.02 -8.03 12.39
CA LEU A 135 -3.71 -9.45 12.17
C LEU A 135 -3.93 -9.86 10.70
N ALA A 136 -5.05 -9.44 10.11
CA ALA A 136 -5.33 -9.69 8.69
C ALA A 136 -4.28 -9.00 7.78
N GLY A 137 -3.88 -7.77 8.14
CA GLY A 137 -2.83 -7.02 7.46
C GLY A 137 -1.47 -7.74 7.54
N ALA A 138 -1.05 -8.16 8.73
CA ALA A 138 0.20 -8.89 8.91
C ALA A 138 0.22 -10.20 8.10
N ALA A 139 -0.88 -10.96 8.11
CA ALA A 139 -1.02 -12.17 7.30
C ALA A 139 -0.91 -11.85 5.80
N SER A 140 -1.55 -10.77 5.32
CA SER A 140 -1.44 -10.31 3.93
C SER A 140 0.01 -9.95 3.56
N TYR A 141 0.72 -9.26 4.44
CA TYR A 141 2.13 -8.89 4.22
C TYR A 141 3.07 -10.09 4.15
N LEU A 142 2.77 -11.17 4.88
CA LEU A 142 3.52 -12.42 4.77
C LEU A 142 3.49 -12.97 3.33
N PHE A 143 2.31 -13.00 2.72
CA PHE A 143 2.16 -13.42 1.33
C PHE A 143 2.77 -12.41 0.35
N TYR A 144 2.67 -11.12 0.64
CA TYR A 144 3.28 -10.07 -0.16
C TYR A 144 4.81 -10.20 -0.20
N TYR A 145 5.45 -10.40 0.94
CA TYR A 145 6.91 -10.58 1.03
C TYR A 145 7.36 -11.86 0.36
N LYS A 146 6.59 -12.95 0.51
CA LYS A 146 6.82 -14.18 -0.24
C LYS A 146 6.68 -13.94 -1.75
N GLY A 147 5.71 -13.15 -2.17
CA GLY A 147 5.57 -12.72 -3.56
C GLY A 147 6.82 -11.97 -4.06
N ILE A 148 7.29 -10.98 -3.30
CA ILE A 148 8.50 -10.22 -3.63
C ILE A 148 9.72 -11.13 -3.78
N SER A 149 9.92 -12.09 -2.89
CA SER A 149 11.07 -13.02 -2.95
C SER A 149 11.03 -13.92 -4.19
N VAL A 150 9.84 -14.25 -4.70
CA VAL A 150 9.67 -15.17 -5.85
C VAL A 150 9.66 -14.43 -7.19
N ILE A 151 8.93 -13.32 -7.29
CA ILE A 151 8.70 -12.63 -8.59
C ILE A 151 9.39 -11.27 -8.70
N GLY A 152 10.07 -10.83 -7.65
CA GLY A 152 10.75 -9.53 -7.57
C GLY A 152 9.87 -8.39 -7.06
N ALA A 153 10.52 -7.28 -6.71
CA ALA A 153 9.86 -6.12 -6.08
C ALA A 153 8.89 -5.42 -7.04
N ALA A 154 9.29 -5.20 -8.29
CA ALA A 154 8.46 -4.47 -9.27
C ALA A 154 7.15 -5.20 -9.54
N ARG A 155 7.20 -6.51 -9.77
CA ARG A 155 6.00 -7.33 -10.03
C ARG A 155 5.16 -7.53 -8.77
N GLY A 156 5.80 -7.73 -7.63
CA GLY A 156 5.13 -7.81 -6.33
C GLY A 156 4.32 -6.55 -6.02
N MET A 157 4.92 -5.37 -6.24
CA MET A 157 4.22 -4.09 -6.09
C MET A 157 3.08 -3.91 -7.08
N ALA A 158 3.25 -4.33 -8.34
CA ALA A 158 2.18 -4.29 -9.32
C ALA A 158 0.97 -5.10 -8.84
N LEU A 159 1.18 -6.33 -8.36
CA LEU A 159 0.10 -7.16 -7.80
C LEU A 159 -0.52 -6.56 -6.54
N ASN A 160 0.27 -5.90 -5.71
CA ASN A 160 -0.24 -5.27 -4.49
C ASN A 160 -1.30 -4.19 -4.77
N ILE A 161 -1.26 -3.51 -5.92
CA ILE A 161 -2.26 -2.52 -6.33
C ILE A 161 -3.70 -3.10 -6.33
N THR A 162 -3.85 -4.41 -6.50
CA THR A 162 -5.17 -5.08 -6.49
C THR A 162 -5.97 -4.84 -5.22
N TYR A 163 -5.32 -4.46 -4.10
CA TYR A 163 -6.03 -4.15 -2.84
C TYR A 163 -7.11 -3.07 -3.03
N SER A 164 -6.89 -2.12 -3.94
CA SER A 164 -7.85 -1.06 -4.23
C SER A 164 -9.14 -1.60 -4.86
N ALA A 165 -9.04 -2.58 -5.75
CA ALA A 165 -10.21 -3.24 -6.32
C ALA A 165 -10.92 -4.12 -5.28
N TRP A 166 -10.17 -4.85 -4.45
CA TRP A 166 -10.73 -5.63 -3.35
C TRP A 166 -11.44 -4.76 -2.31
N ALA A 167 -10.95 -3.54 -2.06
CA ALA A 167 -11.63 -2.60 -1.15
C ALA A 167 -13.04 -2.25 -1.65
N VAL A 168 -13.24 -2.08 -2.96
CA VAL A 168 -14.58 -1.87 -3.54
C VAL A 168 -15.46 -3.11 -3.33
N VAL A 169 -14.93 -4.30 -3.64
CA VAL A 169 -15.66 -5.57 -3.46
C VAL A 169 -16.11 -5.73 -2.01
N PHE A 170 -15.21 -5.60 -1.05
CA PHE A 170 -15.55 -5.70 0.37
C PHE A 170 -16.46 -4.56 0.84
N GLY A 171 -16.32 -3.36 0.27
CA GLY A 171 -17.24 -2.24 0.53
C GLY A 171 -18.69 -2.58 0.18
N VAL A 172 -18.93 -3.30 -0.92
CA VAL A 172 -20.27 -3.79 -1.28
C VAL A 172 -20.78 -4.80 -0.24
N PHE A 173 -19.98 -5.83 0.06
CA PHE A 173 -20.42 -6.92 0.93
C PHE A 173 -20.53 -6.56 2.41
N LEU A 174 -19.62 -5.73 2.92
CA LEU A 174 -19.54 -5.41 4.34
C LEU A 174 -20.28 -4.14 4.72
N LEU A 175 -20.32 -3.15 3.81
CA LEU A 175 -20.89 -1.84 4.08
C LEU A 175 -22.16 -1.55 3.27
N GLY A 176 -22.57 -2.46 2.37
CA GLY A 176 -23.71 -2.25 1.47
C GLY A 176 -23.50 -1.10 0.48
N ALA A 177 -22.23 -0.70 0.25
CA ALA A 177 -21.89 0.37 -0.69
C ALA A 177 -22.25 -0.04 -2.12
N MET A 178 -22.91 0.86 -2.86
CA MET A 178 -23.24 0.61 -4.26
C MET A 178 -22.13 1.23 -5.15
N PRO A 179 -21.35 0.39 -5.86
CA PRO A 179 -20.29 0.89 -6.73
C PRO A 179 -20.91 1.60 -7.95
N THR A 180 -20.29 2.68 -8.36
CA THR A 180 -20.65 3.34 -9.62
C THR A 180 -20.10 2.56 -10.81
N VAL A 181 -20.62 2.83 -12.01
CA VAL A 181 -20.09 2.23 -13.24
C VAL A 181 -18.59 2.52 -13.40
N LEU A 182 -18.16 3.71 -12.98
CA LEU A 182 -16.76 4.12 -13.06
C LEU A 182 -15.90 3.31 -12.06
N ASP A 183 -16.39 3.03 -10.85
CA ASP A 183 -15.67 2.16 -9.90
C ASP A 183 -15.45 0.76 -10.48
N VAL A 184 -16.46 0.21 -11.14
CA VAL A 184 -16.36 -1.09 -11.80
C VAL A 184 -15.34 -1.06 -12.93
N VAL A 185 -15.36 -0.04 -13.78
CA VAL A 185 -14.38 0.13 -14.87
C VAL A 185 -12.96 0.25 -14.32
N CYS A 186 -12.77 1.07 -13.27
CA CYS A 186 -11.47 1.20 -12.59
C CYS A 186 -11.01 -0.13 -11.98
N CYS A 187 -11.90 -0.88 -11.33
CA CYS A 187 -11.58 -2.21 -10.79
C CYS A 187 -11.11 -3.17 -11.88
N VAL A 188 -11.80 -3.22 -13.01
CA VAL A 188 -11.40 -4.07 -14.14
C VAL A 188 -10.03 -3.63 -14.69
N ALA A 189 -9.81 -2.33 -14.86
CA ALA A 189 -8.52 -1.78 -15.31
C ALA A 189 -7.38 -2.15 -14.34
N ILE A 190 -7.61 -2.03 -13.03
CA ILE A 190 -6.65 -2.42 -11.99
C ILE A 190 -6.35 -3.92 -12.09
N MET A 191 -7.37 -4.78 -12.07
CA MET A 191 -7.18 -6.23 -12.08
C MET A 191 -6.47 -6.71 -13.34
N CYS A 192 -6.90 -6.26 -14.52
CA CYS A 192 -6.26 -6.62 -15.78
C CYS A 192 -4.83 -6.06 -15.88
N GLY A 193 -4.66 -4.79 -15.52
CA GLY A 193 -3.36 -4.12 -15.59
C GLY A 193 -2.33 -4.77 -14.64
N THR A 194 -2.72 -5.07 -13.40
CA THR A 194 -1.80 -5.67 -12.42
C THR A 194 -1.40 -7.10 -12.79
N VAL A 195 -2.34 -7.92 -13.25
CA VAL A 195 -2.03 -9.28 -13.71
C VAL A 195 -1.07 -9.25 -14.91
N LEU A 196 -1.35 -8.40 -15.90
CA LEU A 196 -0.47 -8.26 -17.08
C LEU A 196 0.90 -7.65 -16.72
N ALA A 197 0.98 -6.79 -15.72
CA ALA A 197 2.25 -6.23 -15.25
C ALA A 197 3.11 -7.25 -14.50
N ALA A 198 2.49 -8.25 -13.88
CA ALA A 198 3.18 -9.30 -13.14
C ALA A 198 3.61 -10.50 -14.01
N THR A 199 3.03 -10.68 -15.19
CA THR A 199 3.36 -11.73 -16.16
C THR A 199 4.35 -11.26 -17.22
#